data_6e836b88efdd6291176923dcc3f9267e
#
_entry.id   6e836b88efdd6291176923dcc3f9267e
#
_cell.length_a   1.000
_cell.length_b   1.000
_cell.length_c   1.000
_cell.angle_alpha   90.00
_cell.angle_beta   90.00
_cell.angle_gamma   90.00
#
_symmetry.space_group_name_H-M   'P 1'
#
loop_
_entity.id
_entity.type
_entity.pdbx_description
1 polymer ?
#
loop_
_entity_poly.entity_id
_entity_poly.type
_entity_poly.pdbx_seq_one_letter_code
_entity_poly.pdbx_strand_id
1 'polypeptide(L)'
;MVVIFHSFKNFKHGIFTLCLLINLIAWIGLFLFRIFSTFLLERAAVPLISFTNMTNIIIKHPFVATGLVIEFIVFLLLTFWLATIAIIGFKMLLTESFNWDTLFQKSLEVLGRYHLLGGIITGVYLLGFLPFLHFLFKTPWLSNLTLTSMVTEFVSRNPFSLVGGQLLYICLLYFLIRFYLVLPLMVLENSSIIAALKMSWQVTRTKSFWKKFWLALIKVFLIAWSGYLVILLLQVIADWILPAYNLLAINYALFSLWGIVSLGISITLAYTEVQITNPRGTFLLEFLLIAITFTLSFATGKVLFNQPINPVTIAHRGVNQKNGVPNTLESLKKTIKYHPDYIEMDVHMTKDNKFIVLHDNNLKKLAGIKAHPEDLTLAELKKLNVTANNHQTKLTDFDTYLKYANQHHQKLLIELKTTPNNATDFANIFAKRYCANIIENHHQLHTLDFQTLMILQNDIPKGNLNYLMPYNLTIPEENIHAYGMRYSTLSPDFVAINRQKHKLVYTWTPNSRLAINKALSLGVYGIVTDNVSQLHVAIKEAQHWSDAERLLQVLLYS
;
A
#
# COMPACT_ATOMS: atom_id res chain seq x y z
N MET A 1 -36.19 -3.68 -8.28
CA MET A 1 -36.09 -3.02 -9.59
C MET A 1 -36.88 -1.70 -9.65
N VAL A 2 -38.17 -1.64 -9.32
CA VAL A 2 -38.99 -0.40 -9.36
C VAL A 2 -38.45 0.70 -8.43
N VAL A 3 -37.93 0.38 -7.25
CA VAL A 3 -37.32 1.34 -6.31
C VAL A 3 -36.03 1.95 -6.86
N ILE A 4 -35.22 1.18 -7.59
CA ILE A 4 -33.99 1.67 -8.21
C ILE A 4 -34.30 2.64 -9.35
N PHE A 5 -35.30 2.34 -10.20
CA PHE A 5 -35.73 3.23 -11.30
C PHE A 5 -36.36 4.54 -10.79
N HIS A 6 -37.06 4.53 -9.66
CA HIS A 6 -37.62 5.75 -9.05
C HIS A 6 -36.51 6.64 -8.46
N SER A 7 -35.41 6.03 -7.96
CA SER A 7 -34.23 6.74 -7.48
C SER A 7 -33.46 7.44 -8.59
N PHE A 8 -33.40 6.87 -9.80
CA PHE A 8 -32.75 7.53 -10.96
C PHE A 8 -33.49 8.77 -11.45
N LYS A 9 -34.82 8.82 -11.32
CA LYS A 9 -35.64 10.02 -11.68
C LYS A 9 -35.36 11.22 -10.75
N ASN A 10 -34.83 10.96 -9.54
CA ASN A 10 -34.45 11.93 -8.53
C ASN A 10 -32.94 12.00 -8.31
N PHE A 11 -32.14 11.63 -9.33
CA PHE A 11 -30.68 11.69 -9.23
C PHE A 11 -30.24 13.15 -9.03
N LYS A 12 -29.61 13.40 -7.90
CA LYS A 12 -29.36 14.76 -7.42
C LYS A 12 -27.93 15.12 -7.78
N HIS A 13 -27.77 15.75 -8.93
CA HIS A 13 -26.50 16.17 -9.51
C HIS A 13 -25.56 16.84 -8.49
N GLY A 14 -26.08 17.70 -7.60
CA GLY A 14 -25.26 18.40 -6.62
C GLY A 14 -24.48 17.51 -5.65
N ILE A 15 -25.06 16.39 -5.20
CA ILE A 15 -24.35 15.44 -4.32
C ILE A 15 -23.22 14.77 -5.09
N PHE A 16 -23.49 14.39 -6.33
CA PHE A 16 -22.50 13.72 -7.18
C PHE A 16 -21.33 14.66 -7.51
N THR A 17 -21.61 15.90 -7.90
CA THR A 17 -20.59 16.94 -8.12
C THR A 17 -19.71 17.12 -6.89
N LEU A 18 -20.32 17.21 -5.71
CA LEU A 18 -19.59 17.39 -4.46
C LEU A 18 -18.69 16.18 -4.14
N CYS A 19 -19.18 14.96 -4.32
CA CYS A 19 -18.39 13.73 -4.14
C CYS A 19 -17.20 13.67 -5.11
N LEU A 20 -17.42 13.97 -6.40
CA LEU A 20 -16.37 14.01 -7.41
C LEU A 20 -15.32 15.07 -7.09
N LEU A 21 -15.73 16.27 -6.72
CA LEU A 21 -14.83 17.37 -6.39
C LEU A 21 -13.96 17.02 -5.17
N ILE A 22 -14.56 16.53 -4.10
CA ILE A 22 -13.82 16.12 -2.89
C ILE A 22 -12.81 15.00 -3.21
N ASN A 23 -13.21 14.00 -4.01
CA ASN A 23 -12.30 12.93 -4.41
C ASN A 23 -11.13 13.45 -5.26
N LEU A 24 -11.38 14.35 -6.20
CA LEU A 24 -10.32 14.95 -7.04
C LEU A 24 -9.34 15.78 -6.19
N ILE A 25 -9.85 16.64 -5.30
CA ILE A 25 -9.01 17.47 -4.42
C ILE A 25 -8.19 16.58 -3.47
N ALA A 26 -8.80 15.54 -2.90
CA ALA A 26 -8.09 14.59 -2.04
C ALA A 26 -6.95 13.88 -2.80
N TRP A 27 -7.21 13.47 -4.04
CA TRP A 27 -6.21 12.81 -4.88
C TRP A 27 -5.06 13.73 -5.26
N ILE A 28 -5.36 14.96 -5.73
CA ILE A 28 -4.35 15.98 -6.01
C ILE A 28 -3.56 16.32 -4.73
N GLY A 29 -4.24 16.48 -3.61
CA GLY A 29 -3.60 16.76 -2.32
C GLY A 29 -2.60 15.67 -1.91
N LEU A 30 -2.96 14.40 -2.03
CA LEU A 30 -2.06 13.27 -1.77
C LEU A 30 -0.88 13.21 -2.76
N PHE A 31 -1.12 13.54 -4.01
CA PHE A 31 -0.07 13.59 -5.02
C PHE A 31 0.95 14.70 -4.71
N LEU A 32 0.48 15.91 -4.39
CA LEU A 32 1.34 17.03 -3.98
C LEU A 32 2.10 16.73 -2.70
N PHE A 33 1.44 16.12 -1.71
CA PHE A 33 2.07 15.65 -0.48
C PHE A 33 3.26 14.72 -0.78
N ARG A 34 3.08 13.73 -1.66
CA ARG A 34 4.17 12.82 -2.05
C ARG A 34 5.34 13.54 -2.72
N ILE A 35 5.05 14.46 -3.64
CA ILE A 35 6.10 15.23 -4.34
C ILE A 35 6.91 16.03 -3.33
N PHE A 36 6.23 16.72 -2.42
CA PHE A 36 6.89 17.60 -1.46
C PHE A 36 7.69 16.80 -0.42
N SER A 37 7.09 15.74 0.15
CA SER A 37 7.84 14.82 1.03
C SER A 37 9.06 14.23 0.36
N THR A 38 8.94 13.78 -0.90
CA THR A 38 10.08 13.25 -1.67
C THR A 38 11.15 14.31 -1.84
N PHE A 39 10.80 15.52 -2.26
CA PHE A 39 11.73 16.65 -2.41
C PHE A 39 12.48 16.98 -1.11
N LEU A 40 11.78 17.02 0.03
CA LEU A 40 12.42 17.28 1.33
C LEU A 40 13.41 16.18 1.71
N LEU A 41 13.02 14.92 1.52
CA LEU A 41 13.84 13.76 1.91
C LEU A 41 15.08 13.58 0.99
N GLU A 42 14.94 13.84 -0.29
CA GLU A 42 16.07 13.81 -1.23
C GLU A 42 17.16 14.83 -0.85
N ARG A 43 16.75 16.01 -0.37
CA ARG A 43 17.69 17.01 0.15
C ARG A 43 18.48 16.57 1.37
N ALA A 44 17.94 15.64 2.13
CA ALA A 44 18.64 15.02 3.26
C ALA A 44 19.40 13.75 2.87
N ALA A 45 19.42 13.37 1.59
CA ALA A 45 19.89 12.06 1.12
C ALA A 45 19.23 10.88 1.88
N VAL A 46 17.99 11.06 2.33
CA VAL A 46 17.18 10.06 3.03
C VAL A 46 15.93 9.79 2.19
N PRO A 47 15.86 8.66 1.50
CA PRO A 47 14.79 8.43 0.52
C PRO A 47 13.46 8.03 1.14
N LEU A 48 13.47 7.57 2.40
CA LEU A 48 12.30 7.00 3.06
C LEU A 48 12.32 7.27 4.56
N ILE A 49 11.17 7.66 5.11
CA ILE A 49 10.98 7.73 6.56
C ILE A 49 10.70 6.34 7.09
N SER A 50 11.49 5.88 8.06
CA SER A 50 11.29 4.62 8.77
C SER A 50 11.42 4.84 10.27
N PHE A 51 10.88 3.92 11.08
CA PHE A 51 11.09 3.99 12.54
C PHE A 51 12.57 3.92 12.93
N THR A 52 13.40 3.32 12.10
CA THR A 52 14.85 3.17 12.36
C THR A 52 15.65 4.43 12.02
N ASN A 53 15.19 5.27 11.09
CA ASN A 53 15.92 6.47 10.67
C ASN A 53 15.27 7.79 11.15
N MET A 54 14.07 7.76 11.72
CA MET A 54 13.34 8.97 12.15
C MET A 54 14.16 9.81 13.13
N THR A 55 14.78 9.19 14.14
CA THR A 55 15.64 9.90 15.09
C THR A 55 16.83 10.56 14.42
N ASN A 56 17.41 9.88 13.42
CA ASN A 56 18.55 10.40 12.67
C ASN A 56 18.13 11.61 11.79
N ILE A 57 16.94 11.55 11.17
CA ILE A 57 16.38 12.68 10.41
C ILE A 57 16.16 13.88 11.32
N ILE A 58 15.58 13.70 12.51
CA ILE A 58 15.33 14.78 13.46
C ILE A 58 16.65 15.43 13.92
N ILE A 59 17.66 14.64 14.24
CA ILE A 59 18.93 15.15 14.80
C ILE A 59 19.83 15.74 13.73
N LYS A 60 20.03 15.04 12.59
CA LYS A 60 20.98 15.46 11.56
C LYS A 60 20.39 16.41 10.52
N HIS A 61 19.07 16.36 10.30
CA HIS A 61 18.38 17.15 9.28
C HIS A 61 17.15 17.89 9.85
N PRO A 62 17.31 18.76 10.87
CA PRO A 62 16.19 19.38 11.57
C PRO A 62 15.29 20.22 10.66
N PHE A 63 15.82 20.84 9.61
CA PHE A 63 15.00 21.58 8.63
C PHE A 63 14.08 20.65 7.84
N VAL A 64 14.55 19.46 7.44
CA VAL A 64 13.74 18.47 6.77
C VAL A 64 12.67 17.93 7.71
N ALA A 65 13.05 17.58 8.96
CA ALA A 65 12.10 17.15 9.98
C ALA A 65 10.99 18.20 10.21
N THR A 66 11.36 19.48 10.33
CA THR A 66 10.41 20.59 10.49
C THR A 66 9.49 20.71 9.26
N GLY A 67 10.06 20.63 8.05
CA GLY A 67 9.28 20.66 6.79
C GLY A 67 8.25 19.55 6.72
N LEU A 68 8.63 18.32 7.08
CA LEU A 68 7.71 17.16 7.12
C LEU A 68 6.60 17.33 8.19
N VAL A 69 6.92 17.92 9.35
CA VAL A 69 5.90 18.21 10.38
C VAL A 69 4.92 19.27 9.87
N ILE A 70 5.40 20.35 9.24
CA ILE A 70 4.54 21.38 8.65
C ILE A 70 3.65 20.75 7.58
N GLU A 71 4.21 19.95 6.70
CA GLU A 71 3.49 19.25 5.66
C GLU A 71 2.38 18.35 6.23
N PHE A 72 2.67 17.60 7.28
CA PHE A 72 1.68 16.78 7.97
C PHE A 72 0.56 17.62 8.59
N ILE A 73 0.88 18.77 9.18
CA ILE A 73 -0.12 19.72 9.70
C ILE A 73 -1.01 20.23 8.56
N VAL A 74 -0.41 20.64 7.45
CA VAL A 74 -1.17 21.08 6.26
C VAL A 74 -2.10 19.98 5.74
N PHE A 75 -1.62 18.74 5.70
CA PHE A 75 -2.43 17.58 5.32
C PHE A 75 -3.63 17.37 6.26
N LEU A 76 -3.43 17.48 7.59
CA LEU A 76 -4.52 17.39 8.57
C LEU A 76 -5.54 18.54 8.39
N LEU A 77 -5.08 19.75 8.13
CA LEU A 77 -5.96 20.89 7.88
C LEU A 77 -6.74 20.73 6.57
N LEU A 78 -6.10 20.23 5.50
CA LEU A 78 -6.76 19.94 4.23
C LEU A 78 -7.84 18.86 4.40
N THR A 79 -7.54 17.76 5.09
CA THR A 79 -8.52 16.69 5.32
C THR A 79 -9.71 17.18 6.15
N PHE A 80 -9.48 18.03 7.16
CA PHE A 80 -10.56 18.66 7.92
C PHE A 80 -11.38 19.60 7.07
N TRP A 81 -10.75 20.44 6.26
CA TRP A 81 -11.45 21.34 5.34
C TRP A 81 -12.33 20.58 4.34
N LEU A 82 -11.83 19.49 3.75
CA LEU A 82 -12.62 18.62 2.87
C LEU A 82 -13.80 17.97 3.61
N ALA A 83 -13.62 17.56 4.86
CA ALA A 83 -14.71 17.05 5.69
C ALA A 83 -15.75 18.12 5.99
N THR A 84 -15.35 19.37 6.26
CA THR A 84 -16.28 20.49 6.48
C THR A 84 -17.05 20.84 5.21
N ILE A 85 -16.38 20.88 4.04
CA ILE A 85 -17.03 21.07 2.73
C ILE A 85 -18.07 19.96 2.51
N ALA A 86 -17.75 18.71 2.79
CA ALA A 86 -18.70 17.61 2.67
C ALA A 86 -19.92 17.81 3.57
N ILE A 87 -19.71 18.05 4.87
CA ILE A 87 -20.79 18.17 5.87
C ILE A 87 -21.69 19.38 5.57
N ILE A 88 -21.11 20.57 5.32
CA ILE A 88 -21.86 21.79 5.02
C ILE A 88 -22.55 21.66 3.66
N GLY A 89 -21.83 21.18 2.64
CA GLY A 89 -22.35 21.02 1.30
C GLY A 89 -23.54 20.07 1.25
N PHE A 90 -23.47 18.93 1.93
CA PHE A 90 -24.61 18.02 2.04
C PHE A 90 -25.79 18.66 2.78
N LYS A 91 -25.56 19.38 3.87
CA LYS A 91 -26.64 20.11 4.56
C LYS A 91 -27.31 21.13 3.64
N MET A 92 -26.52 21.95 2.92
CA MET A 92 -27.06 22.96 1.99
C MET A 92 -27.86 22.32 0.85
N LEU A 93 -27.42 21.20 0.31
CA LEU A 93 -28.13 20.44 -0.72
C LEU A 93 -29.46 19.86 -0.20
N LEU A 94 -29.56 19.58 1.11
CA LEU A 94 -30.74 18.98 1.73
C LEU A 94 -31.78 20.01 2.19
N THR A 95 -31.36 21.21 2.59
CA THR A 95 -32.23 22.16 3.32
C THR A 95 -32.40 23.50 2.67
N GLU A 96 -31.45 23.94 1.83
CA GLU A 96 -31.39 25.34 1.35
C GLU A 96 -31.04 25.38 -0.15
N SER A 97 -31.04 26.60 -0.70
CA SER A 97 -30.45 26.89 -2.01
C SER A 97 -28.92 26.71 -1.92
N PHE A 98 -28.37 25.77 -2.65
CA PHE A 98 -26.93 25.55 -2.70
C PHE A 98 -26.21 26.71 -3.40
N ASN A 99 -25.16 27.22 -2.76
CA ASN A 99 -24.29 28.25 -3.31
C ASN A 99 -22.84 27.96 -2.98
N TRP A 100 -21.95 27.95 -3.98
CA TRP A 100 -20.54 27.61 -3.82
C TRP A 100 -19.79 28.62 -2.95
N ASP A 101 -20.03 29.94 -3.14
CA ASP A 101 -19.35 30.98 -2.38
C ASP A 101 -19.67 30.88 -0.89
N THR A 102 -20.95 30.70 -0.58
CA THR A 102 -21.39 30.45 0.81
C THR A 102 -20.82 29.20 1.40
N LEU A 103 -20.70 28.10 0.62
CA LEU A 103 -20.09 26.86 1.05
C LEU A 103 -18.62 27.05 1.43
N PHE A 104 -17.84 27.67 0.54
CA PHE A 104 -16.42 27.90 0.77
C PHE A 104 -16.21 28.87 1.95
N GLN A 105 -16.95 29.96 2.03
CA GLN A 105 -16.85 30.91 3.13
C GLN A 105 -17.13 30.24 4.47
N LYS A 106 -18.26 29.53 4.61
CA LYS A 106 -18.61 28.81 5.86
C LYS A 106 -17.58 27.75 6.21
N SER A 107 -17.06 27.03 5.22
CA SER A 107 -16.05 26.00 5.47
C SER A 107 -14.73 26.59 5.99
N LEU A 108 -14.31 27.75 5.49
CA LEU A 108 -13.13 28.47 5.99
C LEU A 108 -13.33 29.03 7.39
N GLU A 109 -14.54 29.55 7.71
CA GLU A 109 -14.88 29.97 9.07
C GLU A 109 -14.78 28.83 10.08
N VAL A 110 -15.26 27.64 9.74
CA VAL A 110 -15.15 26.44 10.59
C VAL A 110 -13.70 25.99 10.72
N LEU A 111 -12.93 25.99 9.62
CA LEU A 111 -11.50 25.71 9.64
C LEU A 111 -10.77 26.69 10.58
N GLY A 112 -11.06 28.00 10.48
CA GLY A 112 -10.52 29.04 11.35
C GLY A 112 -10.90 28.90 12.83
N ARG A 113 -12.01 28.24 13.15
CA ARG A 113 -12.48 28.01 14.52
C ARG A 113 -11.82 26.81 15.20
N TYR A 114 -11.71 25.68 14.51
CA TYR A 114 -11.25 24.42 15.11
C TYR A 114 -9.81 24.06 14.75
N HIS A 115 -9.22 24.73 13.73
CA HIS A 115 -7.81 24.58 13.36
C HIS A 115 -7.31 23.14 13.38
N LEU A 116 -6.13 22.92 13.96
CA LEU A 116 -5.46 21.62 14.01
C LEU A 116 -6.27 20.57 14.80
N LEU A 117 -7.08 20.98 15.77
CA LEU A 117 -7.89 20.05 16.55
C LEU A 117 -8.95 19.35 15.69
N GLY A 118 -9.63 20.12 14.81
CA GLY A 118 -10.53 19.55 13.81
C GLY A 118 -9.80 18.59 12.87
N GLY A 119 -8.57 18.94 12.47
CA GLY A 119 -7.69 18.08 11.66
C GLY A 119 -7.35 16.75 12.36
N ILE A 120 -6.97 16.79 13.62
CA ILE A 120 -6.65 15.59 14.41
C ILE A 120 -7.89 14.68 14.52
N ILE A 121 -9.06 15.23 14.87
CA ILE A 121 -10.29 14.46 14.96
C ILE A 121 -10.62 13.80 13.61
N THR A 122 -10.58 14.57 12.51
CA THR A 122 -10.82 14.05 11.16
C THR A 122 -9.81 12.97 10.79
N GLY A 123 -8.53 13.17 11.12
CA GLY A 123 -7.47 12.18 10.90
C GLY A 123 -7.74 10.86 11.62
N VAL A 124 -8.19 10.90 12.87
CA VAL A 124 -8.57 9.70 13.64
C VAL A 124 -9.73 8.96 12.97
N TYR A 125 -10.77 9.68 12.51
CA TYR A 125 -11.88 9.07 11.77
C TYR A 125 -11.42 8.47 10.46
N LEU A 126 -10.62 9.21 9.68
CA LEU A 126 -10.12 8.75 8.40
C LEU A 126 -9.31 7.47 8.58
N LEU A 127 -8.32 7.46 9.48
CA LEU A 127 -7.48 6.28 9.74
C LEU A 127 -8.28 5.08 10.23
N GLY A 128 -9.27 5.31 11.11
CA GLY A 128 -10.08 4.22 11.67
C GLY A 128 -11.06 3.62 10.68
N PHE A 129 -11.68 4.44 9.82
CA PHE A 129 -12.61 3.93 8.80
C PHE A 129 -11.95 3.55 7.48
N LEU A 130 -10.68 3.92 7.25
CA LEU A 130 -9.99 3.71 5.99
C LEU A 130 -10.05 2.28 5.45
N PRO A 131 -9.79 1.21 6.24
CA PRO A 131 -9.88 -0.16 5.74
C PRO A 131 -11.29 -0.51 5.25
N PHE A 132 -12.30 -0.02 5.95
CA PHE A 132 -13.69 -0.25 5.63
C PHE A 132 -14.14 0.54 4.38
N LEU A 133 -13.72 1.80 4.28
CA LEU A 133 -13.99 2.62 3.11
C LEU A 133 -13.31 2.05 1.86
N HIS A 134 -12.08 1.58 1.98
CA HIS A 134 -11.35 0.94 0.88
C HIS A 134 -12.02 -0.35 0.41
N PHE A 135 -12.59 -1.13 1.33
CA PHE A 135 -13.35 -2.34 0.98
C PHE A 135 -14.62 -2.01 0.19
N LEU A 136 -15.33 -0.93 0.56
CA LEU A 136 -16.59 -0.54 -0.09
C LEU A 136 -16.38 0.26 -1.38
N PHE A 137 -15.45 1.21 -1.36
CA PHE A 137 -15.27 2.21 -2.41
C PHE A 137 -13.86 2.15 -2.97
N LYS A 138 -13.70 1.54 -4.14
CA LYS A 138 -12.42 1.37 -4.84
C LYS A 138 -12.02 2.65 -5.57
N THR A 139 -11.78 3.73 -4.82
CA THR A 139 -11.35 5.01 -5.41
C THR A 139 -9.83 5.09 -5.50
N PRO A 140 -9.27 5.80 -6.52
CA PRO A 140 -7.82 5.87 -6.73
C PRO A 140 -7.03 6.39 -5.52
N TRP A 141 -7.58 7.34 -4.76
CA TRP A 141 -6.89 7.91 -3.59
C TRP A 141 -6.90 6.97 -2.38
N LEU A 142 -7.95 6.14 -2.21
CA LEU A 142 -8.01 5.15 -1.13
C LEU A 142 -6.97 4.04 -1.32
N SER A 143 -6.74 3.60 -2.56
CA SER A 143 -5.75 2.57 -2.87
C SER A 143 -4.32 3.01 -2.53
N ASN A 144 -4.07 4.32 -2.47
CA ASN A 144 -2.77 4.90 -2.15
C ASN A 144 -2.51 5.11 -0.65
N LEU A 145 -3.52 4.96 0.20
CA LEU A 145 -3.38 5.11 1.65
C LEU A 145 -2.96 3.77 2.29
N THR A 146 -1.66 3.51 2.29
CA THR A 146 -1.06 2.23 2.74
C THR A 146 -0.79 2.14 4.25
N LEU A 147 -1.10 3.19 5.04
CA LEU A 147 -0.86 3.21 6.49
C LEU A 147 -1.49 2.03 7.23
N THR A 148 -2.68 1.63 6.80
CA THR A 148 -3.39 0.48 7.41
C THR A 148 -2.69 -0.84 7.14
N SER A 149 -2.09 -1.02 5.97
CA SER A 149 -1.34 -2.23 5.64
C SER A 149 -0.04 -2.34 6.44
N MET A 150 0.63 -1.24 6.75
CA MET A 150 1.79 -1.21 7.66
C MET A 150 1.41 -1.70 9.07
N VAL A 151 0.31 -1.16 9.62
CA VAL A 151 -0.17 -1.56 10.96
C VAL A 151 -0.58 -3.02 10.96
N THR A 152 -1.38 -3.45 9.99
CA THR A 152 -1.85 -4.83 9.87
C THR A 152 -0.68 -5.80 9.81
N GLU A 153 0.37 -5.45 9.10
CA GLU A 153 1.52 -6.29 8.99
C GLU A 153 2.38 -6.34 10.25
N PHE A 154 2.62 -5.20 10.89
CA PHE A 154 3.32 -5.19 12.17
C PHE A 154 2.60 -6.09 13.19
N VAL A 155 1.27 -5.99 13.23
CA VAL A 155 0.40 -6.79 14.11
C VAL A 155 0.38 -8.26 13.69
N SER A 156 0.45 -8.59 12.41
CA SER A 156 0.38 -9.98 11.89
C SER A 156 1.64 -10.82 12.10
N ARG A 157 2.75 -10.21 12.53
CA ARG A 157 4.01 -10.93 12.78
C ARG A 157 3.92 -11.98 13.88
N ASN A 158 2.96 -11.85 14.78
CA ASN A 158 2.72 -12.78 15.87
C ASN A 158 1.21 -13.09 15.95
N PRO A 159 0.79 -14.38 16.04
CA PRO A 159 -0.62 -14.76 16.16
C PRO A 159 -1.36 -14.09 17.32
N PHE A 160 -0.70 -13.92 18.47
CA PHE A 160 -1.30 -13.21 19.62
C PHE A 160 -1.49 -11.71 19.34
N SER A 161 -0.51 -11.06 18.70
CA SER A 161 -0.64 -9.65 18.28
C SER A 161 -1.70 -9.48 17.21
N LEU A 162 -1.88 -10.47 16.32
CA LEU A 162 -2.92 -10.43 15.29
C LEU A 162 -4.33 -10.43 15.92
N VAL A 163 -4.60 -11.37 16.82
CA VAL A 163 -5.90 -11.45 17.52
C VAL A 163 -6.12 -10.21 18.39
N GLY A 164 -5.13 -9.81 19.18
CA GLY A 164 -5.18 -8.60 20.00
C GLY A 164 -5.40 -7.33 19.17
N GLY A 165 -4.73 -7.20 18.04
CA GLY A 165 -4.88 -6.09 17.10
C GLY A 165 -6.26 -6.04 16.46
N GLN A 166 -6.82 -7.19 16.08
CA GLN A 166 -8.19 -7.28 15.55
C GLN A 166 -9.23 -6.86 16.59
N LEU A 167 -9.10 -7.34 17.83
CA LEU A 167 -9.99 -6.94 18.93
C LEU A 167 -9.89 -5.45 19.22
N LEU A 168 -8.67 -4.90 19.27
CA LEU A 168 -8.44 -3.46 19.45
C LEU A 168 -9.08 -2.65 18.31
N TYR A 169 -8.95 -3.10 17.07
CA TYR A 169 -9.57 -2.45 15.92
C TYR A 169 -11.11 -2.49 15.97
N ILE A 170 -11.69 -3.61 16.38
CA ILE A 170 -13.16 -3.72 16.59
C ILE A 170 -13.61 -2.75 17.68
N CYS A 171 -12.88 -2.66 18.81
CA CYS A 171 -13.16 -1.68 19.86
C CYS A 171 -13.03 -0.24 19.33
N LEU A 172 -12.00 0.07 18.56
CA LEU A 172 -11.83 1.39 17.93
C LEU A 172 -13.02 1.72 17.02
N LEU A 173 -13.41 0.81 16.13
CA LEU A 173 -14.58 0.99 15.25
C LEU A 173 -15.85 1.23 16.05
N TYR A 174 -16.07 0.47 17.13
CA TYR A 174 -17.21 0.70 18.01
C TYR A 174 -17.23 2.14 18.55
N PHE A 175 -16.12 2.65 19.07
CA PHE A 175 -16.04 4.03 19.56
C PHE A 175 -16.18 5.06 18.46
N LEU A 176 -15.59 4.83 17.27
CA LEU A 176 -15.75 5.73 16.12
C LEU A 176 -17.21 5.82 15.67
N ILE A 177 -17.94 4.69 15.66
CA ILE A 177 -19.39 4.68 15.38
C ILE A 177 -20.15 5.39 16.51
N ARG A 178 -19.78 5.19 17.76
CA ARG A 178 -20.40 5.89 18.91
C ARG A 178 -20.24 7.41 18.84
N PHE A 179 -19.14 7.87 18.29
CA PHE A 179 -18.79 9.30 18.20
C PHE A 179 -18.96 9.89 16.79
N TYR A 180 -19.61 9.21 15.85
CA TYR A 180 -19.70 9.63 14.44
C TYR A 180 -20.34 11.01 14.23
N LEU A 181 -21.19 11.48 15.18
CA LEU A 181 -21.82 12.80 15.11
C LEU A 181 -20.92 13.94 15.58
N VAL A 182 -19.75 13.65 16.15
CA VAL A 182 -18.88 14.71 16.72
C VAL A 182 -18.51 15.76 15.66
N LEU A 183 -18.00 15.34 14.51
CA LEU A 183 -17.67 16.26 13.42
C LEU A 183 -18.90 17.03 12.89
N PRO A 184 -20.03 16.39 12.56
CA PRO A 184 -21.25 17.12 12.17
C PRO A 184 -21.74 18.12 13.21
N LEU A 185 -21.73 17.80 14.50
CA LEU A 185 -22.16 18.72 15.56
C LEU A 185 -21.20 19.89 15.72
N MET A 186 -19.90 19.69 15.63
CA MET A 186 -18.92 20.76 15.63
C MET A 186 -19.11 21.68 14.43
N VAL A 187 -19.27 21.12 13.24
CA VAL A 187 -19.33 21.88 11.97
C VAL A 187 -20.66 22.62 11.83
N LEU A 188 -21.79 21.99 12.13
CA LEU A 188 -23.13 22.51 11.85
C LEU A 188 -23.74 23.31 13.01
N GLU A 189 -23.45 22.90 14.25
CA GLU A 189 -24.04 23.49 15.47
C GLU A 189 -23.03 24.28 16.30
N ASN A 190 -21.79 24.42 15.83
CA ASN A 190 -20.72 25.09 16.54
C ASN A 190 -20.50 24.55 17.97
N SER A 191 -20.81 23.28 18.19
CA SER A 191 -20.70 22.64 19.48
C SER A 191 -19.24 22.50 19.96
N SER A 192 -19.01 22.70 21.27
CA SER A 192 -17.71 22.30 21.84
C SER A 192 -17.52 20.78 21.74
N ILE A 193 -16.27 20.32 21.69
CA ILE A 193 -15.93 18.90 21.56
C ILE A 193 -16.60 18.05 22.64
N ILE A 194 -16.56 18.53 23.90
CA ILE A 194 -17.16 17.81 25.04
C ILE A 194 -18.66 17.68 24.87
N ALA A 195 -19.34 18.76 24.44
CA ALA A 195 -20.78 18.73 24.18
C ALA A 195 -21.11 17.77 23.03
N ALA A 196 -20.35 17.86 21.94
CA ALA A 196 -20.51 16.97 20.77
C ALA A 196 -20.31 15.50 21.11
N LEU A 197 -19.28 15.16 21.93
CA LEU A 197 -19.05 13.80 22.43
C LEU A 197 -20.21 13.28 23.27
N LYS A 198 -20.71 14.08 24.24
CA LYS A 198 -21.85 13.72 25.07
C LYS A 198 -23.12 13.48 24.24
N MET A 199 -23.41 14.38 23.31
CA MET A 199 -24.59 14.31 22.45
C MET A 199 -24.52 13.11 21.49
N SER A 200 -23.37 12.90 20.85
CA SER A 200 -23.16 11.73 19.99
C SER A 200 -23.36 10.43 20.78
N TRP A 201 -22.79 10.34 21.97
CA TRP A 201 -22.96 9.16 22.84
C TRP A 201 -24.42 8.89 23.21
N GLN A 202 -25.19 9.92 23.54
CA GLN A 202 -26.61 9.81 23.89
C GLN A 202 -27.44 9.31 22.69
N VAL A 203 -27.28 9.92 21.53
CA VAL A 203 -28.02 9.55 20.30
C VAL A 203 -27.72 8.10 19.91
N THR A 204 -26.45 7.73 19.91
CA THR A 204 -26.02 6.40 19.47
C THR A 204 -26.23 5.28 20.50
N ARG A 205 -26.74 5.59 21.71
CA ARG A 205 -27.07 4.58 22.74
C ARG A 205 -28.35 3.80 22.44
N THR A 206 -29.23 4.33 21.59
CA THR A 206 -30.57 3.79 21.38
C THR A 206 -30.56 2.55 20.46
N LYS A 207 -31.45 1.58 20.74
CA LYS A 207 -31.65 0.42 19.85
C LYS A 207 -32.12 0.84 18.46
N SER A 208 -32.89 1.92 18.36
CA SER A 208 -33.38 2.49 17.09
C SER A 208 -32.22 2.95 16.22
N PHE A 209 -31.19 3.61 16.80
CA PHE A 209 -29.98 4.00 16.08
C PHE A 209 -29.29 2.78 15.46
N TRP A 210 -29.02 1.74 16.24
CA TRP A 210 -28.31 0.55 15.74
C TRP A 210 -29.08 -0.18 14.64
N LYS A 211 -30.41 -0.26 14.75
CA LYS A 211 -31.25 -0.82 13.68
C LYS A 211 -31.10 -0.01 12.38
N LYS A 212 -31.20 1.32 12.46
CA LYS A 212 -31.04 2.21 11.29
C LYS A 212 -29.61 2.14 10.72
N PHE A 213 -28.62 2.11 11.59
CA PHE A 213 -27.20 2.01 11.20
C PHE A 213 -26.93 0.73 10.40
N TRP A 214 -27.34 -0.43 10.90
CA TRP A 214 -27.13 -1.69 10.18
C TRP A 214 -27.92 -1.76 8.87
N LEU A 215 -29.13 -1.26 8.83
CA LEU A 215 -29.90 -1.17 7.59
C LEU A 215 -29.25 -0.26 6.56
N ALA A 216 -28.72 0.88 6.99
CA ALA A 216 -27.98 1.79 6.12
C ALA A 216 -26.70 1.13 5.60
N LEU A 217 -25.94 0.48 6.46
CA LEU A 217 -24.72 -0.24 6.10
C LEU A 217 -24.96 -1.33 5.06
N ILE A 218 -26.02 -2.14 5.25
CA ILE A 218 -26.41 -3.18 4.28
C ILE A 218 -26.78 -2.55 2.93
N LYS A 219 -27.54 -1.44 2.92
CA LYS A 219 -27.87 -0.74 1.68
C LYS A 219 -26.62 -0.23 0.96
N VAL A 220 -25.69 0.41 1.69
CA VAL A 220 -24.42 0.91 1.14
C VAL A 220 -23.61 -0.24 0.54
N PHE A 221 -23.50 -1.35 1.25
CA PHE A 221 -22.82 -2.56 0.76
C PHE A 221 -23.44 -3.08 -0.54
N LEU A 222 -24.75 -3.24 -0.57
CA LEU A 222 -25.45 -3.75 -1.75
C LEU A 222 -25.27 -2.81 -2.96
N ILE A 223 -25.32 -1.49 -2.75
CA ILE A 223 -25.14 -0.51 -3.81
C ILE A 223 -23.70 -0.56 -4.33
N ALA A 224 -22.71 -0.48 -3.45
CA ALA A 224 -21.31 -0.47 -3.85
C ALA A 224 -20.95 -1.72 -4.67
N TRP A 225 -21.33 -2.90 -4.16
CA TRP A 225 -20.96 -4.17 -4.81
C TRP A 225 -21.81 -4.54 -6.02
N SER A 226 -23.06 -4.09 -6.12
CA SER A 226 -23.90 -4.37 -7.30
C SER A 226 -23.31 -3.81 -8.59
N GLY A 227 -22.78 -2.58 -8.57
CA GLY A 227 -22.19 -2.01 -9.77
C GLY A 227 -20.84 -2.62 -10.14
N TYR A 228 -20.01 -3.00 -9.17
CA TYR A 228 -18.80 -3.77 -9.46
C TYR A 228 -19.14 -5.11 -10.10
N LEU A 229 -20.19 -5.78 -9.62
CA LEU A 229 -20.69 -7.02 -10.22
C LEU A 229 -21.18 -6.79 -11.65
N VAL A 230 -21.92 -5.72 -11.92
CA VAL A 230 -22.39 -5.36 -13.26
C VAL A 230 -21.21 -5.12 -14.20
N ILE A 231 -20.21 -4.34 -13.78
CA ILE A 231 -19.02 -4.06 -14.60
C ILE A 231 -18.25 -5.35 -14.89
N LEU A 232 -18.14 -6.24 -13.89
CA LEU A 232 -17.51 -7.55 -14.08
C LEU A 232 -18.28 -8.43 -15.07
N LEU A 233 -19.61 -8.46 -14.99
CA LEU A 233 -20.47 -9.17 -15.95
C LEU A 233 -20.33 -8.60 -17.37
N LEU A 234 -20.24 -7.28 -17.51
CA LEU A 234 -19.98 -6.64 -18.80
C LEU A 234 -18.61 -7.06 -19.35
N GLN A 235 -17.59 -7.22 -18.50
CA GLN A 235 -16.28 -7.72 -18.94
C GLN A 235 -16.37 -9.18 -19.40
N VAL A 236 -17.08 -10.06 -18.66
CA VAL A 236 -17.30 -11.45 -19.09
C VAL A 236 -17.98 -11.53 -20.46
N ILE A 237 -19.00 -10.69 -20.69
CA ILE A 237 -19.68 -10.59 -21.98
C ILE A 237 -18.73 -10.08 -23.07
N ALA A 238 -17.92 -9.07 -22.74
CA ALA A 238 -16.93 -8.52 -23.66
C ALA A 238 -15.87 -9.55 -24.05
N ASP A 239 -15.35 -10.33 -23.10
CA ASP A 239 -14.39 -11.41 -23.37
C ASP A 239 -14.95 -12.46 -24.32
N TRP A 240 -16.26 -12.71 -24.25
CA TRP A 240 -16.93 -13.69 -25.11
C TRP A 240 -17.27 -13.15 -26.51
N ILE A 241 -17.74 -11.88 -26.61
CA ILE A 241 -18.24 -11.31 -27.91
C ILE A 241 -17.11 -10.56 -28.64
N LEU A 242 -16.19 -9.92 -27.94
CA LEU A 242 -15.17 -9.01 -28.47
C LEU A 242 -13.76 -9.36 -27.96
N PRO A 243 -13.29 -10.59 -28.10
CA PRO A 243 -12.02 -11.02 -27.53
C PRO A 243 -10.79 -10.29 -28.12
N ALA A 244 -10.94 -9.65 -29.28
CA ALA A 244 -9.88 -8.86 -29.92
C ALA A 244 -9.72 -7.44 -29.33
N TYR A 245 -10.69 -6.97 -28.53
CA TYR A 245 -10.69 -5.62 -27.97
C TYR A 245 -10.36 -5.68 -26.48
N ASN A 246 -9.22 -5.15 -26.12
CA ASN A 246 -8.83 -5.04 -24.70
C ASN A 246 -9.66 -3.95 -24.00
N LEU A 247 -10.82 -4.31 -23.46
CA LEU A 247 -11.72 -3.43 -22.71
C LEU A 247 -11.36 -3.36 -21.21
N LEU A 248 -10.34 -4.11 -20.77
CA LEU A 248 -9.96 -4.23 -19.38
C LEU A 248 -9.60 -2.86 -18.74
N ALA A 249 -8.87 -2.00 -19.45
CA ALA A 249 -8.54 -0.67 -18.98
C ALA A 249 -9.78 0.25 -18.84
N ILE A 250 -10.75 0.10 -19.75
CA ILE A 250 -12.03 0.84 -19.68
C ILE A 250 -12.82 0.41 -18.46
N ASN A 251 -12.96 -0.90 -18.25
CA ASN A 251 -13.71 -1.44 -17.13
C ASN A 251 -13.02 -1.16 -15.78
N TYR A 252 -11.69 -1.10 -15.74
CA TYR A 252 -10.94 -0.62 -14.57
C TYR A 252 -11.26 0.86 -14.26
N ALA A 253 -11.34 1.71 -15.29
CA ALA A 253 -11.74 3.10 -15.11
C ALA A 253 -13.19 3.23 -14.63
N LEU A 254 -14.09 2.40 -15.14
CA LEU A 254 -15.49 2.32 -14.68
C LEU A 254 -15.58 1.85 -13.23
N PHE A 255 -14.72 0.94 -12.77
CA PHE A 255 -14.64 0.56 -11.34
C PHE A 255 -14.31 1.76 -10.45
N SER A 256 -13.30 2.54 -10.84
CA SER A 256 -12.89 3.73 -10.09
C SER A 256 -14.01 4.78 -10.02
N LEU A 257 -14.69 5.02 -11.12
CA LEU A 257 -15.85 5.91 -11.18
C LEU A 257 -17.01 5.38 -10.34
N TRP A 258 -17.30 4.09 -10.44
CA TRP A 258 -18.38 3.50 -9.67
C TRP A 258 -18.16 3.62 -8.16
N GLY A 259 -16.93 3.53 -7.67
CA GLY A 259 -16.59 3.79 -6.28
C GLY A 259 -17.10 5.16 -5.79
N ILE A 260 -16.91 6.21 -6.59
CA ILE A 260 -17.36 7.57 -6.29
C ILE A 260 -18.89 7.70 -6.43
N VAL A 261 -19.44 7.16 -7.52
CA VAL A 261 -20.89 7.17 -7.80
C VAL A 261 -21.66 6.46 -6.70
N SER A 262 -21.21 5.28 -6.30
CA SER A 262 -21.86 4.48 -5.26
C SER A 262 -21.85 5.19 -3.89
N LEU A 263 -20.80 5.95 -3.58
CA LEU A 263 -20.76 6.81 -2.40
C LEU A 263 -21.84 7.90 -2.49
N GLY A 264 -21.96 8.61 -3.61
CA GLY A 264 -22.98 9.63 -3.83
C GLY A 264 -24.41 9.07 -3.76
N ILE A 265 -24.66 7.88 -4.37
CA ILE A 265 -25.96 7.19 -4.27
C ILE A 265 -26.25 6.79 -2.83
N SER A 266 -25.25 6.28 -2.09
CA SER A 266 -25.42 5.87 -0.69
C SER A 266 -25.82 7.04 0.19
N ILE A 267 -25.21 8.20 0.00
CA ILE A 267 -25.56 9.44 0.69
C ILE A 267 -26.98 9.87 0.32
N THR A 268 -27.32 9.87 -0.98
CA THR A 268 -28.67 10.25 -1.46
C THR A 268 -29.75 9.37 -0.84
N LEU A 269 -29.52 8.06 -0.76
CA LEU A 269 -30.49 7.12 -0.18
C LEU A 269 -30.61 7.22 1.35
N ALA A 270 -29.59 7.70 2.04
CA ALA A 270 -29.69 8.00 3.46
C ALA A 270 -30.68 9.15 3.75
N TYR A 271 -30.93 9.99 2.75
CA TYR A 271 -31.76 11.20 2.85
C TYR A 271 -32.94 11.20 1.87
N THR A 272 -33.51 10.03 1.53
CA THR A 272 -34.60 9.90 0.53
C THR A 272 -35.88 10.64 0.88
N GLU A 273 -36.11 10.95 2.15
CA GLU A 273 -37.29 11.70 2.61
C GLU A 273 -37.16 13.23 2.48
N VAL A 274 -35.97 13.73 2.09
CA VAL A 274 -35.70 15.17 2.02
C VAL A 274 -35.63 15.62 0.56
N GLN A 275 -36.28 16.75 0.24
CA GLN A 275 -36.12 17.39 -1.07
C GLN A 275 -34.72 18.00 -1.16
N ILE A 276 -33.93 17.54 -2.13
CA ILE A 276 -32.57 18.01 -2.39
C ILE A 276 -32.64 19.04 -3.52
N THR A 277 -32.01 20.19 -3.31
CA THR A 277 -31.88 21.22 -4.33
C THR A 277 -30.72 20.90 -5.27
N ASN A 278 -30.92 21.06 -6.58
CA ASN A 278 -29.86 20.92 -7.56
C ASN A 278 -29.29 22.29 -7.90
N PRO A 279 -27.97 22.52 -7.71
CA PRO A 279 -27.35 23.78 -8.14
C PRO A 279 -27.45 23.91 -9.67
N ARG A 280 -27.75 25.12 -10.14
CA ARG A 280 -27.76 25.42 -11.58
C ARG A 280 -26.33 25.43 -12.12
N GLY A 281 -26.11 24.87 -13.30
CA GLY A 281 -24.82 24.96 -14.01
C GLY A 281 -23.76 23.93 -13.60
N THR A 282 -24.07 22.93 -12.77
CA THR A 282 -23.10 21.88 -12.35
C THR A 282 -22.82 20.83 -13.42
N PHE A 283 -23.67 20.71 -14.44
CA PHE A 283 -23.54 19.64 -15.46
C PHE A 283 -22.18 19.64 -16.18
N LEU A 284 -21.68 20.82 -16.58
CA LEU A 284 -20.37 20.92 -17.23
C LEU A 284 -19.24 20.53 -16.28
N LEU A 285 -19.30 20.96 -15.03
CA LEU A 285 -18.33 20.61 -13.99
C LEU A 285 -18.35 19.10 -13.73
N GLU A 286 -19.53 18.51 -13.60
CA GLU A 286 -19.68 17.05 -13.43
C GLU A 286 -19.05 16.28 -14.60
N PHE A 287 -19.36 16.69 -15.83
CA PHE A 287 -18.80 16.07 -17.01
C PHE A 287 -17.26 16.14 -17.03
N LEU A 288 -16.69 17.31 -16.71
CA LEU A 288 -15.25 17.49 -16.62
C LEU A 288 -14.62 16.62 -15.54
N LEU A 289 -15.21 16.56 -14.34
CA LEU A 289 -14.72 15.74 -13.24
C LEU A 289 -14.79 14.24 -13.55
N ILE A 290 -15.87 13.79 -14.20
CA ILE A 290 -16.00 12.41 -14.70
C ILE A 290 -14.92 12.12 -15.73
N ALA A 291 -14.75 13.01 -16.73
CA ALA A 291 -13.78 12.84 -17.80
C ALA A 291 -12.35 12.77 -17.26
N ILE A 292 -11.98 13.64 -16.32
CA ILE A 292 -10.66 13.64 -15.67
C ILE A 292 -10.45 12.31 -14.90
N THR A 293 -11.40 11.93 -14.04
CA THR A 293 -11.28 10.72 -13.22
C THR A 293 -11.19 9.48 -14.11
N PHE A 294 -12.03 9.41 -15.16
CA PHE A 294 -12.00 8.31 -16.13
C PHE A 294 -10.66 8.25 -16.86
N THR A 295 -10.17 9.36 -17.40
CA THR A 295 -8.94 9.41 -18.19
C THR A 295 -7.74 8.99 -17.36
N LEU A 296 -7.63 9.46 -16.12
CA LEU A 296 -6.53 9.10 -15.24
C LEU A 296 -6.58 7.61 -14.84
N SER A 297 -7.76 7.11 -14.48
CA SER A 297 -7.94 5.68 -14.15
C SER A 297 -7.74 4.79 -15.38
N PHE A 298 -8.18 5.21 -16.56
CA PHE A 298 -7.95 4.51 -17.82
C PHE A 298 -6.46 4.43 -18.17
N ALA A 299 -5.73 5.55 -18.03
CA ALA A 299 -4.28 5.57 -18.25
C ALA A 299 -3.55 4.59 -17.31
N THR A 300 -3.92 4.58 -16.03
CA THR A 300 -3.39 3.62 -15.05
C THR A 300 -3.70 2.18 -15.47
N GLY A 301 -4.95 1.88 -15.80
CA GLY A 301 -5.38 0.56 -16.25
C GLY A 301 -4.64 0.10 -17.51
N LYS A 302 -4.49 0.99 -18.51
CA LYS A 302 -3.76 0.68 -19.74
C LYS A 302 -2.31 0.29 -19.46
N VAL A 303 -1.65 0.97 -18.54
CA VAL A 303 -0.26 0.65 -18.15
C VAL A 303 -0.19 -0.67 -17.36
N LEU A 304 -1.14 -0.91 -16.45
CA LEU A 304 -1.16 -2.14 -15.64
C LEU A 304 -1.36 -3.40 -16.48
N PHE A 305 -2.27 -3.34 -17.45
CA PHE A 305 -2.74 -4.52 -18.17
C PHE A 305 -2.05 -4.79 -19.52
N ASN A 306 -1.16 -3.89 -19.95
CA ASN A 306 -0.48 -4.00 -21.25
C ASN A 306 0.66 -5.03 -21.29
N GLN A 307 0.92 -5.77 -20.21
CA GLN A 307 2.01 -6.73 -20.14
C GLN A 307 1.51 -8.15 -19.89
N PRO A 308 2.14 -9.16 -20.50
CA PRO A 308 1.85 -10.55 -20.19
C PRO A 308 2.22 -10.87 -18.74
N ILE A 309 1.52 -11.82 -18.14
CA ILE A 309 1.82 -12.29 -16.78
C ILE A 309 2.97 -13.30 -16.86
N ASN A 310 4.17 -12.81 -16.66
CA ASN A 310 5.39 -13.63 -16.62
C ASN A 310 6.45 -13.02 -15.70
N PRO A 311 6.19 -12.98 -14.38
CA PRO A 311 7.15 -12.42 -13.45
C PRO A 311 8.37 -13.34 -13.26
N VAL A 312 9.50 -12.73 -12.92
CA VAL A 312 10.68 -13.42 -12.43
C VAL A 312 10.34 -14.12 -11.10
N THR A 313 10.66 -15.38 -10.98
CA THR A 313 10.39 -16.22 -9.82
C THR A 313 11.58 -16.24 -8.87
N ILE A 314 11.35 -15.91 -7.59
CA ILE A 314 12.46 -15.75 -6.62
C ILE A 314 12.14 -16.51 -5.33
N ALA A 315 13.03 -17.42 -4.98
CA ALA A 315 12.92 -18.21 -3.74
C ALA A 315 13.48 -17.39 -2.56
N HIS A 316 12.62 -16.97 -1.64
CA HIS A 316 12.98 -16.19 -0.46
C HIS A 316 13.85 -17.00 0.49
N ARG A 317 15.03 -16.46 0.86
CA ARG A 317 16.02 -17.10 1.77
C ARG A 317 16.41 -18.51 1.37
N GLY A 318 16.34 -18.83 0.09
CA GLY A 318 16.71 -20.12 -0.43
C GLY A 318 15.81 -21.29 0.03
N VAL A 319 14.55 -21.05 0.39
CA VAL A 319 13.61 -22.10 0.78
C VAL A 319 12.43 -22.23 -0.17
N ASN A 320 11.82 -23.42 -0.19
CA ASN A 320 10.54 -23.71 -0.81
C ASN A 320 9.71 -24.56 0.14
N GLN A 321 8.56 -24.05 0.61
CA GLN A 321 7.63 -24.76 1.51
C GLN A 321 8.30 -25.30 2.80
N LYS A 322 9.18 -24.53 3.42
CA LYS A 322 9.89 -24.93 4.65
C LYS A 322 10.81 -26.16 4.50
N ASN A 323 11.36 -26.39 3.32
CA ASN A 323 12.20 -27.56 2.99
C ASN A 323 13.58 -27.60 3.68
N GLY A 324 13.92 -26.58 4.49
CA GLY A 324 15.18 -26.47 5.22
C GLY A 324 15.24 -25.26 6.14
N VAL A 325 16.37 -25.05 6.77
CA VAL A 325 16.67 -23.81 7.50
C VAL A 325 16.94 -22.70 6.47
N PRO A 326 16.22 -21.57 6.53
CA PRO A 326 16.45 -20.45 5.62
C PRO A 326 17.91 -19.95 5.66
N ASN A 327 18.40 -19.44 4.53
CA ASN A 327 19.74 -18.89 4.43
C ASN A 327 20.88 -19.90 4.68
N THR A 328 20.69 -21.15 4.28
CA THR A 328 21.71 -22.20 4.42
C THR A 328 21.99 -22.88 3.09
N LEU A 329 23.20 -23.46 2.99
CA LEU A 329 23.59 -24.21 1.80
C LEU A 329 22.69 -25.43 1.56
N GLU A 330 22.17 -26.05 2.63
CA GLU A 330 21.27 -27.18 2.50
C GLU A 330 19.91 -26.81 1.90
N SER A 331 19.35 -25.68 2.31
CA SER A 331 18.11 -25.18 1.73
C SER A 331 18.32 -24.76 0.26
N LEU A 332 19.44 -24.09 -0.06
CA LEU A 332 19.83 -23.76 -1.43
C LEU A 332 19.83 -25.01 -2.33
N LYS A 333 20.55 -26.07 -1.91
CA LYS A 333 20.65 -27.35 -2.63
C LYS A 333 19.29 -28.00 -2.92
N LYS A 334 18.38 -27.91 -1.97
CA LYS A 334 17.02 -28.45 -2.12
C LYS A 334 16.16 -27.57 -3.03
N THR A 335 16.35 -26.25 -3.00
CA THR A 335 15.47 -25.28 -3.66
C THR A 335 15.84 -25.07 -5.13
N ILE A 336 17.09 -25.20 -5.53
CA ILE A 336 17.51 -25.14 -6.95
C ILE A 336 16.71 -26.13 -7.81
N LYS A 337 16.32 -27.28 -7.28
CA LYS A 337 15.53 -28.31 -7.98
C LYS A 337 14.15 -27.85 -8.44
N TYR A 338 13.66 -26.73 -7.91
CA TYR A 338 12.39 -26.12 -8.31
C TYR A 338 12.58 -25.03 -9.38
N HIS A 339 13.81 -24.82 -9.86
CA HIS A 339 14.17 -23.90 -10.93
C HIS A 339 13.64 -22.48 -10.76
N PRO A 340 13.87 -21.81 -9.59
CA PRO A 340 13.60 -20.37 -9.50
C PRO A 340 14.57 -19.59 -10.38
N ASP A 341 14.14 -18.46 -10.95
CA ASP A 341 15.04 -17.58 -11.72
C ASP A 341 16.14 -17.02 -10.83
N TYR A 342 15.78 -16.64 -9.58
CA TYR A 342 16.73 -16.21 -8.55
C TYR A 342 16.46 -16.92 -7.24
N ILE A 343 17.50 -17.05 -6.44
CA ILE A 343 17.38 -17.34 -5.01
C ILE A 343 17.76 -16.10 -4.24
N GLU A 344 16.84 -15.59 -3.46
CA GLU A 344 17.08 -14.49 -2.55
C GLU A 344 17.73 -15.01 -1.27
N MET A 345 18.68 -14.24 -0.71
CA MET A 345 19.37 -14.55 0.52
C MET A 345 19.97 -13.32 1.17
N ASP A 346 20.17 -13.38 2.48
CA ASP A 346 20.60 -12.26 3.31
C ASP A 346 22.05 -12.40 3.74
N VAL A 347 22.81 -11.32 3.75
CA VAL A 347 24.22 -11.29 4.14
C VAL A 347 24.46 -10.30 5.26
N HIS A 348 25.13 -10.73 6.33
CA HIS A 348 25.67 -9.90 7.39
C HIS A 348 27.19 -9.87 7.36
N MET A 349 27.78 -8.74 7.77
CA MET A 349 29.21 -8.64 8.03
C MET A 349 29.52 -9.13 9.45
N THR A 350 30.57 -9.93 9.59
CA THR A 350 31.07 -10.47 10.86
C THR A 350 32.09 -9.54 11.51
N LYS A 351 32.44 -9.79 12.78
CA LYS A 351 33.46 -9.04 13.54
C LYS A 351 34.82 -8.96 12.82
N ASP A 352 35.18 -10.00 12.08
CA ASP A 352 36.45 -10.09 11.34
C ASP A 352 36.29 -9.67 9.86
N ASN A 353 35.29 -8.81 9.55
CA ASN A 353 35.01 -8.25 8.22
C ASN A 353 34.85 -9.30 7.12
N LYS A 354 34.31 -10.47 7.47
CA LYS A 354 33.86 -11.52 6.55
C LYS A 354 32.34 -11.51 6.44
N PHE A 355 31.77 -12.38 5.62
CA PHE A 355 30.34 -12.37 5.36
C PHE A 355 29.70 -13.71 5.66
N ILE A 356 28.56 -13.67 6.39
CA ILE A 356 27.77 -14.82 6.80
C ILE A 356 26.37 -14.72 6.20
N VAL A 357 25.78 -15.84 5.81
CA VAL A 357 24.43 -15.89 5.25
C VAL A 357 23.41 -16.06 6.39
N LEU A 358 22.65 -15.00 6.67
CA LEU A 358 21.72 -14.92 7.80
C LEU A 358 20.80 -13.73 7.66
N HIS A 359 19.52 -13.87 8.05
CA HIS A 359 18.56 -12.76 8.04
C HIS A 359 18.52 -11.99 9.37
N ASP A 360 18.48 -12.71 10.49
CA ASP A 360 18.17 -12.11 11.78
C ASP A 360 19.38 -11.34 12.36
N ASN A 361 19.15 -10.12 12.83
CA ASN A 361 20.18 -9.33 13.52
C ASN A 361 20.55 -9.91 14.89
N ASN A 362 19.81 -10.89 15.40
CA ASN A 362 20.05 -11.51 16.70
C ASN A 362 19.91 -13.03 16.59
N LEU A 363 20.90 -13.76 17.10
CA LEU A 363 21.00 -15.21 17.02
C LEU A 363 20.12 -15.97 18.01
N LYS A 364 19.39 -15.27 18.90
CA LYS A 364 18.59 -15.89 19.96
C LYS A 364 17.55 -16.88 19.44
N LYS A 365 16.83 -16.51 18.37
CA LYS A 365 15.77 -17.36 17.80
C LYS A 365 16.32 -18.56 17.04
N LEU A 366 17.43 -18.37 16.33
CA LEU A 366 17.98 -19.34 15.41
C LEU A 366 18.97 -20.32 16.08
N ALA A 367 19.80 -19.80 17.00
CA ALA A 367 20.89 -20.53 17.67
C ALA A 367 20.81 -20.52 19.22
N GLY A 368 19.81 -19.89 19.82
CA GLY A 368 19.62 -19.83 21.28
C GLY A 368 20.54 -18.86 22.03
N ILE A 369 21.42 -18.13 21.35
CA ILE A 369 22.39 -17.20 21.95
C ILE A 369 22.03 -15.73 21.74
N LYS A 370 22.24 -14.90 22.78
CA LYS A 370 22.05 -13.45 22.70
C LYS A 370 23.33 -12.80 22.18
N ALA A 371 23.50 -12.79 20.84
CA ALA A 371 24.61 -12.13 20.18
C ALA A 371 24.14 -11.62 18.81
N HIS A 372 24.82 -10.60 18.28
CA HIS A 372 24.64 -10.14 16.92
C HIS A 372 25.69 -10.78 16.00
N PRO A 373 25.43 -10.96 14.70
CA PRO A 373 26.45 -11.49 13.76
C PRO A 373 27.75 -10.69 13.76
N GLU A 374 27.66 -9.36 13.93
CA GLU A 374 28.79 -8.42 13.99
C GLU A 374 29.64 -8.52 15.27
N ASP A 375 29.14 -9.19 16.31
CA ASP A 375 29.87 -9.42 17.57
C ASP A 375 30.81 -10.62 17.50
N LEU A 376 30.61 -11.52 16.52
CA LEU A 376 31.29 -12.81 16.40
C LEU A 376 32.12 -12.89 15.11
N THR A 377 33.22 -13.62 15.17
CA THR A 377 34.01 -13.95 13.99
C THR A 377 33.31 -14.99 13.11
N LEU A 378 33.65 -15.06 11.84
CA LEU A 378 33.10 -16.07 10.94
C LEU A 378 33.32 -17.49 11.47
N ALA A 379 34.50 -17.76 12.05
CA ALA A 379 34.83 -19.07 12.59
C ALA A 379 33.94 -19.47 13.79
N GLU A 380 33.57 -18.52 14.64
CA GLU A 380 32.63 -18.73 15.76
C GLU A 380 31.21 -18.96 15.24
N LEU A 381 30.73 -18.15 14.29
CA LEU A 381 29.41 -18.30 13.69
C LEU A 381 29.20 -19.66 13.01
N LYS A 382 30.20 -20.15 12.28
CA LYS A 382 30.15 -21.46 11.59
C LYS A 382 30.07 -22.66 12.53
N LYS A 383 30.42 -22.50 13.80
CA LYS A 383 30.28 -23.57 14.80
C LYS A 383 28.86 -23.73 15.32
N LEU A 384 28.02 -22.68 15.18
CA LEU A 384 26.67 -22.67 15.72
C LEU A 384 25.75 -23.60 14.96
N ASN A 385 24.99 -24.39 15.71
CA ASN A 385 23.85 -25.12 15.18
C ASN A 385 22.65 -24.21 15.13
N VAL A 386 21.96 -24.16 14.00
CA VAL A 386 20.77 -23.36 13.76
C VAL A 386 19.58 -24.23 13.45
N THR A 387 18.41 -23.84 13.98
CA THR A 387 17.19 -24.63 13.85
C THR A 387 16.04 -23.76 13.36
N ALA A 388 15.39 -24.18 12.28
CA ALA A 388 14.15 -23.57 11.78
C ALA A 388 13.39 -24.60 10.93
N ASN A 389 12.07 -24.44 10.81
CA ASN A 389 11.21 -25.29 9.98
C ASN A 389 11.34 -26.80 10.28
N ASN A 390 11.62 -27.19 11.52
CA ASN A 390 11.91 -28.57 11.96
C ASN A 390 13.18 -29.17 11.34
N HIS A 391 14.09 -28.35 10.86
CA HIS A 391 15.41 -28.75 10.36
C HIS A 391 16.50 -28.14 11.23
N GLN A 392 17.63 -28.82 11.33
CA GLN A 392 18.83 -28.35 12.01
C GLN A 392 20.04 -28.45 11.08
N THR A 393 20.87 -27.43 11.06
CA THR A 393 22.09 -27.34 10.27
C THR A 393 23.07 -26.33 10.87
N LYS A 394 24.15 -26.00 10.17
CA LYS A 394 25.10 -24.95 10.51
C LYS A 394 24.93 -23.74 9.63
N LEU A 395 25.33 -22.56 10.13
CA LEU A 395 25.41 -21.35 9.33
C LEU A 395 26.42 -21.52 8.19
N THR A 396 26.13 -20.92 7.06
CA THR A 396 26.95 -20.96 5.85
C THR A 396 27.62 -19.62 5.63
N ASP A 397 28.93 -19.59 5.37
CA ASP A 397 29.61 -18.39 4.91
C ASP A 397 29.19 -18.02 3.48
N PHE A 398 29.28 -16.73 3.15
CA PHE A 398 28.85 -16.22 1.85
C PHE A 398 29.69 -16.78 0.70
N ASP A 399 31.01 -16.94 0.88
CA ASP A 399 31.90 -17.49 -0.17
C ASP A 399 31.48 -18.92 -0.56
N THR A 400 31.18 -19.77 0.41
CA THR A 400 30.71 -21.14 0.17
C THR A 400 29.34 -21.16 -0.53
N TYR A 401 28.41 -20.27 -0.11
CA TYR A 401 27.09 -20.16 -0.71
C TYR A 401 27.16 -19.67 -2.16
N LEU A 402 27.91 -18.59 -2.40
CA LEU A 402 28.11 -17.98 -3.72
C LEU A 402 28.78 -18.97 -4.68
N LYS A 403 29.86 -19.65 -4.24
CA LYS A 403 30.57 -20.67 -5.03
C LYS A 403 29.63 -21.78 -5.49
N TYR A 404 28.78 -22.28 -4.59
CA TYR A 404 27.83 -23.34 -4.92
C TYR A 404 26.77 -22.84 -5.92
N ALA A 405 26.22 -21.64 -5.73
CA ALA A 405 25.27 -21.05 -6.65
C ALA A 405 25.85 -20.89 -8.06
N ASN A 406 27.08 -20.38 -8.18
CA ASN A 406 27.77 -20.22 -9.46
C ASN A 406 28.02 -21.55 -10.17
N GLN A 407 28.46 -22.59 -9.43
CA GLN A 407 28.65 -23.92 -9.97
C GLN A 407 27.40 -24.56 -10.56
N HIS A 408 26.23 -24.11 -10.08
CA HIS A 408 24.92 -24.59 -10.55
C HIS A 408 24.21 -23.56 -11.44
N HIS A 409 24.89 -22.51 -11.88
CA HIS A 409 24.35 -21.41 -12.69
C HIS A 409 23.09 -20.78 -12.08
N GLN A 410 22.97 -20.83 -10.75
CA GLN A 410 21.84 -20.26 -10.02
C GLN A 410 22.10 -18.78 -9.71
N LYS A 411 21.28 -17.90 -10.27
CA LYS A 411 21.36 -16.47 -9.97
C LYS A 411 20.89 -16.20 -8.53
N LEU A 412 21.54 -15.24 -7.89
CA LEU A 412 21.19 -14.80 -6.54
C LEU A 412 20.66 -13.37 -6.54
N LEU A 413 19.68 -13.11 -5.69
CA LEU A 413 19.25 -11.77 -5.27
C LEU A 413 19.71 -11.59 -3.82
N ILE A 414 20.77 -10.82 -3.60
CA ILE A 414 21.52 -10.78 -2.35
C ILE A 414 21.09 -9.55 -1.56
N GLU A 415 20.48 -9.74 -0.38
CA GLU A 415 20.16 -8.65 0.52
C GLU A 415 21.33 -8.32 1.44
N LEU A 416 21.81 -7.07 1.38
CA LEU A 416 22.85 -6.57 2.27
C LEU A 416 22.20 -6.01 3.55
N LYS A 417 22.39 -6.73 4.67
CA LYS A 417 21.88 -6.38 6.00
C LYS A 417 22.88 -5.47 6.72
N THR A 418 22.83 -4.20 6.42
CA THR A 418 23.68 -3.20 7.05
C THR A 418 23.07 -2.64 8.33
N THR A 419 23.90 -2.09 9.19
CA THR A 419 23.52 -1.28 10.35
C THR A 419 23.98 0.16 10.14
N PRO A 420 23.40 1.15 10.83
CA PRO A 420 23.85 2.55 10.72
C PRO A 420 25.34 2.75 11.02
N ASN A 421 25.96 1.85 11.79
CA ASN A 421 27.35 1.94 12.20
C ASN A 421 28.33 1.28 11.20
N ASN A 422 27.87 0.33 10.36
CA ASN A 422 28.75 -0.41 9.46
C ASN A 422 28.42 -0.24 7.97
N ALA A 423 27.39 0.53 7.60
CA ALA A 423 26.90 0.61 6.23
C ALA A 423 27.99 0.96 5.20
N THR A 424 28.83 1.96 5.49
CA THR A 424 29.91 2.41 4.60
C THR A 424 31.00 1.34 4.45
N ASP A 425 31.48 0.79 5.55
CA ASP A 425 32.54 -0.23 5.52
C ASP A 425 32.04 -1.51 4.88
N PHE A 426 30.81 -1.93 5.22
CA PHE A 426 30.17 -3.07 4.62
C PHE A 426 30.09 -2.93 3.09
N ALA A 427 29.53 -1.82 2.58
CA ALA A 427 29.35 -1.60 1.15
C ALA A 427 30.70 -1.62 0.40
N ASN A 428 31.72 -0.90 0.91
CA ASN A 428 33.03 -0.81 0.29
C ASN A 428 33.76 -2.17 0.29
N ILE A 429 33.75 -2.90 1.42
CA ILE A 429 34.41 -4.19 1.52
C ILE A 429 33.71 -5.23 0.64
N PHE A 430 32.36 -5.21 0.62
CA PHE A 430 31.56 -6.12 -0.19
C PHE A 430 31.80 -5.86 -1.68
N ALA A 431 31.69 -4.62 -2.14
CA ALA A 431 31.94 -4.26 -3.54
C ALA A 431 33.33 -4.67 -3.99
N LYS A 432 34.36 -4.34 -3.22
CA LYS A 432 35.76 -4.71 -3.55
C LYS A 432 35.98 -6.20 -3.72
N ARG A 433 35.26 -7.04 -2.93
CA ARG A 433 35.44 -8.51 -2.95
C ARG A 433 34.61 -9.19 -4.02
N TYR A 434 33.38 -8.73 -4.27
CA TYR A 434 32.39 -9.50 -5.00
C TYR A 434 31.82 -8.83 -6.24
N CYS A 435 32.11 -7.53 -6.52
CA CYS A 435 31.57 -6.80 -7.66
C CYS A 435 31.77 -7.56 -8.98
N ALA A 436 32.97 -8.00 -9.28
CA ALA A 436 33.29 -8.74 -10.52
C ALA A 436 32.46 -10.02 -10.64
N ASN A 437 32.36 -10.79 -9.54
CA ASN A 437 31.60 -12.05 -9.52
C ASN A 437 30.09 -11.83 -9.68
N ILE A 438 29.55 -10.77 -9.07
CA ILE A 438 28.14 -10.39 -9.17
C ILE A 438 27.77 -10.03 -10.61
N ILE A 439 28.62 -9.26 -11.29
CA ILE A 439 28.41 -8.84 -12.68
C ILE A 439 28.53 -10.06 -13.62
N GLU A 440 29.59 -10.83 -13.49
CA GLU A 440 29.88 -11.98 -14.34
C GLU A 440 28.77 -13.06 -14.28
N ASN A 441 28.24 -13.32 -13.09
CA ASN A 441 27.21 -14.35 -12.88
C ASN A 441 25.77 -13.79 -12.86
N HIS A 442 25.58 -12.52 -13.25
CA HIS A 442 24.27 -11.85 -13.34
C HIS A 442 23.48 -11.90 -12.03
N HIS A 443 24.16 -11.84 -10.88
CA HIS A 443 23.52 -11.69 -9.59
C HIS A 443 22.96 -10.28 -9.42
N GLN A 444 21.98 -10.11 -8.54
CA GLN A 444 21.41 -8.83 -8.17
C GLN A 444 21.61 -8.57 -6.68
N LEU A 445 21.73 -7.30 -6.32
CA LEU A 445 21.78 -6.84 -4.94
C LEU A 445 20.53 -6.06 -4.61
N HIS A 446 20.07 -6.18 -3.37
CA HIS A 446 19.07 -5.30 -2.83
C HIS A 446 19.35 -4.96 -1.36
N THR A 447 18.82 -3.84 -0.89
CA THR A 447 18.98 -3.39 0.49
C THR A 447 17.86 -2.44 0.89
N LEU A 448 17.52 -2.42 2.19
CA LEU A 448 16.67 -1.40 2.81
C LEU A 448 17.42 -0.10 3.12
N ASP A 449 18.76 -0.15 3.13
CA ASP A 449 19.61 1.00 3.41
C ASP A 449 20.01 1.75 2.14
N PHE A 450 19.47 2.95 1.99
CA PHE A 450 19.72 3.78 0.81
C PHE A 450 21.19 4.22 0.70
N GLN A 451 21.84 4.50 1.81
CA GLN A 451 23.26 4.91 1.79
C GLN A 451 24.14 3.78 1.22
N THR A 452 23.90 2.56 1.65
CA THR A 452 24.56 1.36 1.09
C THR A 452 24.33 1.25 -0.41
N LEU A 453 23.09 1.47 -0.88
CA LEU A 453 22.75 1.42 -2.30
C LEU A 453 23.54 2.48 -3.09
N MET A 454 23.62 3.72 -2.59
CA MET A 454 24.35 4.81 -3.26
C MET A 454 25.86 4.55 -3.35
N ILE A 455 26.45 3.95 -2.32
CA ILE A 455 27.87 3.58 -2.34
C ILE A 455 28.12 2.50 -3.39
N LEU A 456 27.27 1.47 -3.43
CA LEU A 456 27.41 0.36 -4.38
C LEU A 456 27.27 0.77 -5.85
N GLN A 457 26.55 1.85 -6.15
CA GLN A 457 26.42 2.37 -7.53
C GLN A 457 27.74 2.83 -8.17
N ASN A 458 28.77 3.06 -7.37
CA ASN A 458 30.10 3.43 -7.89
C ASN A 458 30.79 2.24 -8.57
N ASP A 459 30.52 1.02 -8.11
CA ASP A 459 31.23 -0.20 -8.53
C ASP A 459 30.32 -1.20 -9.25
N ILE A 460 28.99 -1.12 -9.04
CA ILE A 460 28.03 -2.11 -9.53
C ILE A 460 27.02 -1.42 -10.47
N PRO A 461 26.78 -1.96 -11.67
CA PRO A 461 25.82 -1.39 -12.60
C PRO A 461 24.43 -1.27 -11.99
N LYS A 462 23.72 -0.17 -12.29
CA LYS A 462 22.38 0.10 -11.76
C LYS A 462 21.38 -1.02 -12.01
N GLY A 463 21.49 -1.73 -13.14
CA GLY A 463 20.64 -2.88 -13.47
C GLY A 463 20.76 -4.07 -12.51
N ASN A 464 21.82 -4.11 -11.69
CA ASN A 464 22.03 -5.14 -10.68
C ASN A 464 21.62 -4.67 -9.26
N LEU A 465 21.11 -3.44 -9.11
CA LEU A 465 20.81 -2.84 -7.81
C LEU A 465 19.33 -2.55 -7.67
N ASN A 466 18.71 -3.05 -6.60
CA ASN A 466 17.31 -2.87 -6.27
C ASN A 466 17.18 -2.21 -4.89
N TYR A 467 16.26 -1.25 -4.74
CA TYR A 467 15.98 -0.61 -3.47
C TYR A 467 14.74 -1.27 -2.81
N LEU A 468 14.91 -1.78 -1.59
CA LEU A 468 13.80 -2.37 -0.82
C LEU A 468 13.01 -1.29 -0.09
N MET A 469 11.70 -1.34 -0.23
CA MET A 469 10.77 -0.42 0.41
C MET A 469 9.64 -1.20 1.10
N PRO A 470 9.46 -1.05 2.41
CA PRO A 470 8.32 -1.69 3.10
C PRO A 470 7.00 -0.99 2.80
N TYR A 471 7.03 0.29 2.37
CA TYR A 471 5.88 1.13 2.02
C TYR A 471 6.31 2.30 1.12
N ASN A 472 5.34 2.93 0.44
CA ASN A 472 5.57 3.96 -0.57
C ASN A 472 5.00 5.34 -0.18
N LEU A 473 5.29 5.83 1.02
CA LEU A 473 4.93 7.22 1.37
C LEU A 473 5.68 8.22 0.48
N THR A 474 6.92 7.90 0.14
CA THR A 474 7.76 8.66 -0.80
C THR A 474 8.36 7.70 -1.81
N ILE A 475 8.59 8.17 -3.03
CA ILE A 475 9.21 7.38 -4.10
C ILE A 475 10.50 8.09 -4.49
N PRO A 476 11.66 7.63 -4.00
CA PRO A 476 12.94 8.20 -4.42
C PRO A 476 13.11 7.94 -5.93
N GLU A 477 13.41 9.00 -6.69
CA GLU A 477 13.43 8.92 -8.16
C GLU A 477 14.83 8.77 -8.72
N GLU A 478 15.83 9.28 -8.03
CA GLU A 478 17.19 9.35 -8.56
C GLU A 478 17.89 8.00 -8.55
N ASN A 479 18.43 7.65 -9.72
CA ASN A 479 19.37 6.54 -9.92
C ASN A 479 18.93 5.13 -9.51
N ILE A 480 17.64 4.89 -9.21
CA ILE A 480 17.11 3.59 -8.85
C ILE A 480 16.51 2.92 -10.09
N HIS A 481 17.00 1.72 -10.42
CA HIS A 481 16.50 0.93 -11.55
C HIS A 481 15.30 0.06 -11.15
N ALA A 482 15.30 -0.45 -9.93
CA ALA A 482 14.26 -1.36 -9.47
C ALA A 482 13.90 -1.12 -7.99
N TYR A 483 12.63 -1.36 -7.68
CA TYR A 483 12.09 -1.32 -6.32
C TYR A 483 11.59 -2.68 -5.88
N GLY A 484 11.95 -3.09 -4.66
CA GLY A 484 11.36 -4.23 -3.99
C GLY A 484 10.29 -3.77 -2.99
N MET A 485 9.01 -3.85 -3.36
CA MET A 485 7.91 -3.41 -2.50
C MET A 485 7.29 -4.60 -1.75
N ARG A 486 6.95 -4.37 -0.47
CA ARG A 486 6.19 -5.34 0.28
C ARG A 486 4.80 -5.56 -0.33
N TYR A 487 4.34 -6.82 -0.47
CA TYR A 487 3.09 -7.14 -1.16
C TYR A 487 1.84 -6.53 -0.49
N SER A 488 1.86 -6.37 0.84
CA SER A 488 0.73 -5.79 1.58
C SER A 488 0.54 -4.30 1.34
N THR A 489 1.62 -3.59 0.97
CA THR A 489 1.63 -2.15 0.69
C THR A 489 1.70 -1.84 -0.80
N LEU A 490 1.73 -2.87 -1.64
CA LEU A 490 1.77 -2.74 -3.09
C LEU A 490 0.42 -2.21 -3.61
N SER A 491 0.44 -1.10 -4.35
CA SER A 491 -0.74 -0.49 -4.97
C SER A 491 -0.65 -0.50 -6.49
N PRO A 492 -1.81 -0.49 -7.20
CA PRO A 492 -1.84 -0.38 -8.67
C PRO A 492 -1.07 0.83 -9.18
N ASP A 493 -1.27 2.00 -8.55
CA ASP A 493 -0.61 3.26 -8.98
C ASP A 493 0.90 3.18 -8.83
N PHE A 494 1.41 2.57 -7.75
CA PHE A 494 2.85 2.39 -7.59
C PHE A 494 3.46 1.59 -8.73
N VAL A 495 2.82 0.48 -9.11
CA VAL A 495 3.29 -0.36 -10.22
C VAL A 495 3.19 0.41 -11.54
N ALA A 496 2.06 1.10 -11.80
CA ALA A 496 1.84 1.83 -13.05
C ALA A 496 2.84 2.99 -13.22
N ILE A 497 3.04 3.82 -12.19
CA ILE A 497 3.96 4.97 -12.23
C ILE A 497 5.41 4.50 -12.48
N ASN A 498 5.86 3.47 -11.75
CA ASN A 498 7.23 2.98 -11.93
C ASN A 498 7.43 2.34 -13.31
N ARG A 499 6.43 1.61 -13.81
CA ARG A 499 6.48 1.05 -15.17
C ARG A 499 6.54 2.14 -16.24
N GLN A 500 5.79 3.23 -16.11
CA GLN A 500 5.89 4.39 -17.03
C GLN A 500 7.29 5.01 -17.02
N LYS A 501 7.97 4.97 -15.89
CA LYS A 501 9.37 5.44 -15.74
C LYS A 501 10.41 4.36 -16.10
N HIS A 502 10.00 3.26 -16.72
CA HIS A 502 10.87 2.12 -17.08
C HIS A 502 11.62 1.52 -15.88
N LYS A 503 11.05 1.60 -14.69
CA LYS A 503 11.59 1.01 -13.46
C LYS A 503 10.92 -0.32 -13.15
N LEU A 504 11.70 -1.29 -12.69
CA LEU A 504 11.20 -2.62 -12.34
C LEU A 504 10.58 -2.63 -10.94
N VAL A 505 9.50 -3.38 -10.75
CA VAL A 505 8.87 -3.56 -9.44
C VAL A 505 8.89 -5.02 -9.07
N TYR A 506 9.64 -5.34 -8.02
CA TYR A 506 9.60 -6.63 -7.33
C TYR A 506 8.66 -6.56 -6.15
N THR A 507 8.11 -7.69 -5.73
CA THR A 507 7.34 -7.75 -4.48
C THR A 507 7.77 -8.90 -3.58
N TRP A 508 7.69 -8.68 -2.25
CA TRP A 508 8.07 -9.62 -1.19
C TRP A 508 7.08 -9.53 -0.02
N THR A 509 6.71 -10.54 0.74
CA THR A 509 6.81 -11.96 0.46
C THR A 509 5.39 -12.52 0.39
N PRO A 510 4.73 -12.56 -0.79
CA PRO A 510 3.41 -13.18 -0.92
C PRO A 510 3.55 -14.69 -0.84
N ASN A 511 3.06 -15.30 0.24
CA ASN A 511 3.16 -16.74 0.51
C ASN A 511 1.83 -17.49 0.38
N SER A 512 0.70 -16.78 0.37
CA SER A 512 -0.61 -17.37 0.12
C SER A 512 -1.00 -17.25 -1.35
N ARG A 513 -1.87 -18.16 -1.83
CA ARG A 513 -2.41 -18.09 -3.19
C ARG A 513 -3.01 -16.72 -3.51
N LEU A 514 -3.77 -16.16 -2.57
CA LEU A 514 -4.41 -14.85 -2.70
C LEU A 514 -3.39 -13.72 -2.87
N ALA A 515 -2.33 -13.72 -2.05
CA ALA A 515 -1.28 -12.72 -2.14
C ALA A 515 -0.46 -12.82 -3.44
N ILE A 516 -0.19 -14.05 -3.91
CA ILE A 516 0.46 -14.30 -5.20
C ILE A 516 -0.42 -13.80 -6.34
N ASN A 517 -1.71 -14.11 -6.33
CA ASN A 517 -2.64 -13.66 -7.36
C ASN A 517 -2.74 -12.13 -7.42
N LYS A 518 -2.74 -11.43 -6.27
CA LYS A 518 -2.64 -9.97 -6.24
C LYS A 518 -1.40 -9.47 -6.99
N ALA A 519 -0.24 -10.02 -6.69
CA ALA A 519 1.01 -9.62 -7.33
C ALA A 519 0.98 -9.87 -8.86
N LEU A 520 0.45 -11.03 -9.28
CA LEU A 520 0.28 -11.38 -10.69
C LEU A 520 -0.69 -10.44 -11.42
N SER A 521 -1.82 -10.12 -10.80
CA SER A 521 -2.83 -9.22 -11.41
C SER A 521 -2.31 -7.80 -11.62
N LEU A 522 -1.43 -7.32 -10.73
CA LEU A 522 -0.77 -6.02 -10.85
C LEU A 522 0.40 -6.03 -11.84
N GLY A 523 0.81 -7.22 -12.30
CA GLY A 523 1.85 -7.37 -13.29
C GLY A 523 3.23 -6.93 -12.79
N VAL A 524 3.61 -7.25 -11.55
CA VAL A 524 4.96 -6.96 -11.03
C VAL A 524 6.03 -7.69 -11.84
N TYR A 525 7.24 -7.15 -11.87
CA TYR A 525 8.35 -7.74 -12.61
C TYR A 525 8.88 -9.02 -11.95
N GLY A 526 8.93 -9.07 -10.63
CA GLY A 526 9.43 -10.24 -9.90
C GLY A 526 8.71 -10.49 -8.58
N ILE A 527 8.63 -11.75 -8.17
CA ILE A 527 7.94 -12.18 -6.95
C ILE A 527 8.88 -13.00 -6.08
N VAL A 528 9.20 -12.49 -4.88
CA VAL A 528 9.97 -13.17 -3.84
C VAL A 528 9.01 -13.90 -2.90
N THR A 529 9.09 -15.23 -2.81
CA THR A 529 8.15 -16.06 -2.02
C THR A 529 8.84 -17.24 -1.35
N ASP A 530 8.30 -17.68 -0.20
CA ASP A 530 8.70 -18.94 0.44
C ASP A 530 8.11 -20.17 -0.27
N ASN A 531 7.32 -19.99 -1.34
CA ASN A 531 6.58 -21.07 -2.01
C ASN A 531 6.66 -20.95 -3.54
N VAL A 532 7.85 -21.20 -4.08
CA VAL A 532 8.12 -21.14 -5.53
C VAL A 532 7.26 -22.14 -6.30
N SER A 533 7.04 -23.34 -5.75
CA SER A 533 6.18 -24.34 -6.39
C SER A 533 4.76 -23.83 -6.62
N GLN A 534 4.18 -23.15 -5.62
CA GLN A 534 2.87 -22.55 -5.75
C GLN A 534 2.89 -21.34 -6.71
N LEU A 535 3.98 -20.58 -6.70
CA LEU A 535 4.16 -19.46 -7.63
C LEU A 535 4.16 -19.94 -9.09
N HIS A 536 4.89 -21.00 -9.43
CA HIS A 536 4.90 -21.57 -10.77
C HIS A 536 3.52 -22.05 -11.23
N VAL A 537 2.77 -22.72 -10.34
CA VAL A 537 1.38 -23.12 -10.64
C VAL A 537 0.52 -21.87 -10.87
N ALA A 538 0.66 -20.85 -10.01
CA ALA A 538 -0.10 -19.63 -10.10
C ALA A 538 0.16 -18.85 -11.41
N ILE A 539 1.43 -18.81 -11.86
CA ILE A 539 1.81 -18.15 -13.12
C ILE A 539 1.15 -18.87 -14.31
N LYS A 540 1.25 -20.21 -14.36
CA LYS A 540 0.63 -20.99 -15.43
C LYS A 540 -0.87 -20.76 -15.52
N GLU A 541 -1.58 -20.75 -14.41
CA GLU A 541 -3.02 -20.46 -14.39
C GLU A 541 -3.30 -19.02 -14.79
N ALA A 542 -2.52 -18.06 -14.28
CA ALA A 542 -2.72 -16.64 -14.55
C ALA A 542 -2.45 -16.25 -16.02
N GLN A 543 -1.59 -16.98 -16.72
CA GLN A 543 -1.37 -16.81 -18.17
C GLN A 543 -2.60 -17.13 -19.00
N HIS A 544 -3.53 -17.91 -18.45
CA HIS A 544 -4.81 -18.27 -19.07
C HIS A 544 -6.00 -17.51 -18.51
N TRP A 545 -5.77 -16.54 -17.61
CA TRP A 545 -6.85 -15.72 -17.09
C TRP A 545 -7.52 -14.94 -18.23
N SER A 546 -8.84 -14.96 -18.25
CA SER A 546 -9.63 -14.01 -19.02
C SER A 546 -9.43 -12.60 -18.45
N ASP A 547 -9.76 -11.58 -19.22
CA ASP A 547 -9.72 -10.19 -18.75
C ASP A 547 -10.67 -9.99 -17.56
N ALA A 548 -11.81 -10.68 -17.52
CA ALA A 548 -12.73 -10.68 -16.40
C ALA A 548 -12.11 -11.25 -15.11
N GLU A 549 -11.38 -12.37 -15.21
CA GLU A 549 -10.67 -12.94 -14.07
C GLU A 549 -9.58 -12.00 -13.56
N ARG A 550 -8.82 -11.38 -14.46
CA ARG A 550 -7.78 -10.39 -14.12
C ARG A 550 -8.37 -9.17 -13.42
N LEU A 551 -9.51 -8.66 -13.92
CA LEU A 551 -10.23 -7.55 -13.34
C LEU A 551 -10.78 -7.89 -11.94
N LEU A 552 -11.30 -9.12 -11.77
CA LEU A 552 -11.76 -9.63 -10.47
C LEU A 552 -10.62 -9.69 -9.44
N GLN A 553 -9.45 -10.17 -9.83
CA GLN A 553 -8.28 -10.19 -8.91
C GLN A 553 -7.91 -8.77 -8.47
N VAL A 554 -7.87 -7.81 -9.39
CA VAL A 554 -7.61 -6.40 -9.03
C VAL A 554 -8.71 -5.86 -8.12
N LEU A 555 -10.00 -6.13 -8.38
CA LEU A 555 -11.11 -5.70 -7.53
C LEU A 555 -10.98 -6.23 -6.10
N LEU A 556 -10.62 -7.50 -5.95
CA LEU A 556 -10.54 -8.13 -4.62
C LEU A 556 -9.35 -7.63 -3.79
N TYR A 557 -8.26 -7.22 -4.47
CA TYR A 557 -6.97 -6.99 -3.79
C TYR A 557 -6.40 -5.57 -3.92
N SER A 558 -7.02 -4.70 -4.77
CA SER A 558 -6.60 -3.29 -4.90
C SER A 558 -7.05 -2.42 -3.74
#